data_a987d2c8e011a8a701bb09a1922c1b36
#
_entry.id   a987d2c8e011a8a701bb09a1922c1b36
#
_cell.length_a   1.000
_cell.length_b   1.000
_cell.length_c   1.000
_cell.angle_alpha   90.00
_cell.angle_beta   90.00
_cell.angle_gamma   90.00
#
_symmetry.space_group_name_H-M   'P 1'
#
loop_
_entity.id
_entity.type
_entity.pdbx_description
1 polymer ?
#
loop_
_entity_poly.entity_id
_entity_poly.type
_entity_poly.pdbx_seq_one_letter_code
_entity_poly.pdbx_strand_id
1 'polypeptide(L)'
;MAATLTGTFTLGHSPDPDDAFMFYAMAANKIDLRGYHFEHRLEDIQTLNDRAMRGELHISAVSIHACAYVADKYLLLPCGASMGDGYGPLVIEKHRTPNIEPAYAGGYGVASSEHRTSHEDIRERLRGRLIAVPGVMTSAFLALQLYLGEFKYIVVPFDEIFETVGTGRAEAGLIIHEGQLTYAHSGFTKIIDLGEWWKDRTGLPLPLGGNVLRKDIPREIQSDLVAILRESIEFGLNHRDEAVQHSMPYARGMDSNLASKFIGMYVNEFTRDYGEVGREAIRRFLGEAREHAYIDREISIEFVK
;
A
#
# COMPACT_ATOMS: atom_id res chain seq x y z
N MET A 1 -16.17 -16.99 36.87
CA MET A 1 -15.55 -17.37 35.57
C MET A 1 -16.21 -16.50 34.52
N ALA A 2 -15.48 -15.59 33.91
CA ALA A 2 -16.01 -14.83 32.78
C ALA A 2 -16.28 -15.84 31.64
N ALA A 3 -17.46 -15.76 31.02
CA ALA A 3 -17.75 -16.57 29.84
C ALA A 3 -16.77 -16.16 28.75
N THR A 4 -15.94 -17.12 28.30
CA THR A 4 -15.06 -16.89 27.14
C THR A 4 -15.98 -16.64 25.94
N LEU A 5 -16.01 -15.40 25.44
CA LEU A 5 -16.72 -15.08 24.21
C LEU A 5 -15.96 -15.79 23.08
N THR A 6 -16.53 -16.87 22.57
CA THR A 6 -15.98 -17.56 21.39
C THR A 6 -16.69 -17.03 20.16
N GLY A 7 -15.92 -16.64 19.14
CA GLY A 7 -16.48 -16.15 17.87
C GLY A 7 -15.54 -16.43 16.70
N THR A 8 -16.13 -16.60 15.52
CA THR A 8 -15.36 -16.69 14.27
C THR A 8 -15.43 -15.34 13.56
N PHE A 9 -14.27 -14.80 13.25
CA PHE A 9 -14.13 -13.53 12.54
C PHE A 9 -13.49 -13.73 11.16
N THR A 10 -14.09 -13.13 10.14
CA THR A 10 -13.47 -13.06 8.82
C THR A 10 -12.45 -11.92 8.82
N LEU A 11 -11.23 -12.23 8.36
CA LEU A 11 -10.10 -11.31 8.27
C LEU A 11 -9.60 -11.25 6.83
N GLY A 12 -9.86 -10.14 6.15
CA GLY A 12 -9.37 -9.89 4.79
C GLY A 12 -8.02 -9.19 4.79
N HIS A 13 -7.08 -9.72 4.03
CA HIS A 13 -5.78 -9.09 3.79
C HIS A 13 -5.22 -9.50 2.43
N SER A 14 -4.23 -8.74 1.92
CA SER A 14 -3.68 -9.06 0.61
C SER A 14 -2.77 -10.29 0.65
N PRO A 15 -2.61 -11.01 -0.48
CA PRO A 15 -1.62 -12.07 -0.63
C PRO A 15 -0.24 -11.47 -0.93
N ASP A 16 0.18 -10.47 -0.14
CA ASP A 16 1.47 -9.80 -0.24
C ASP A 16 2.35 -10.16 0.97
N PRO A 17 3.69 -10.12 0.84
CA PRO A 17 4.58 -10.58 1.91
C PRO A 17 4.48 -9.78 3.20
N ASP A 18 4.20 -8.48 3.14
CA ASP A 18 4.06 -7.60 4.29
C ASP A 18 2.79 -7.90 5.09
N ASP A 19 1.65 -8.13 4.42
CA ASP A 19 0.43 -8.59 5.09
C ASP A 19 0.61 -9.99 5.69
N ALA A 20 1.18 -10.93 4.92
CA ALA A 20 1.47 -12.28 5.44
C ALA A 20 2.38 -12.24 6.67
N PHE A 21 3.32 -11.31 6.72
CA PHE A 21 4.18 -11.06 7.87
C PHE A 21 3.40 -10.54 9.09
N MET A 22 2.53 -9.53 8.89
CA MET A 22 1.74 -8.94 9.99
C MET A 22 0.82 -9.96 10.65
N PHE A 23 0.21 -10.84 9.86
CA PHE A 23 -0.75 -11.84 10.33
C PHE A 23 -0.13 -13.22 10.63
N TYR A 24 1.20 -13.36 10.52
CA TYR A 24 1.91 -14.61 10.72
C TYR A 24 1.55 -15.30 12.03
N ALA A 25 1.67 -14.59 13.15
CA ALA A 25 1.50 -15.20 14.46
C ALA A 25 0.04 -15.63 14.72
N MET A 26 -0.93 -14.95 14.12
CA MET A 26 -2.34 -15.36 14.15
C MET A 26 -2.56 -16.62 13.29
N ALA A 27 -2.08 -16.60 12.04
CA ALA A 27 -2.27 -17.71 11.10
C ALA A 27 -1.55 -19.00 11.55
N ALA A 28 -0.38 -18.86 12.19
CA ALA A 28 0.42 -19.99 12.68
C ALA A 28 0.16 -20.37 14.15
N ASN A 29 -0.85 -19.77 14.81
CA ASN A 29 -1.19 -20.00 16.23
C ASN A 29 0.02 -19.83 17.17
N LYS A 30 0.85 -18.81 16.95
CA LYS A 30 2.04 -18.48 17.74
C LYS A 30 1.73 -17.60 18.95
N ILE A 31 0.54 -17.04 19.03
CA ILE A 31 0.03 -16.17 20.10
C ILE A 31 -1.32 -16.68 20.61
N ASP A 32 -1.74 -16.21 21.77
CA ASP A 32 -3.07 -16.51 22.31
C ASP A 32 -4.16 -15.74 21.56
N LEU A 33 -5.03 -16.45 20.88
CA LEU A 33 -6.16 -15.89 20.16
C LEU A 33 -7.40 -15.69 21.06
N ARG A 34 -7.26 -15.83 22.37
CA ARG A 34 -8.31 -15.57 23.39
C ARG A 34 -9.62 -16.31 23.14
N GLY A 35 -9.52 -17.48 22.51
CA GLY A 35 -10.67 -18.33 22.14
C GLY A 35 -11.40 -17.88 20.88
N TYR A 36 -10.92 -16.86 20.17
CA TYR A 36 -11.43 -16.48 18.85
C TYR A 36 -10.81 -17.31 17.74
N HIS A 37 -11.56 -17.48 16.67
CA HIS A 37 -11.10 -18.11 15.44
C HIS A 37 -11.13 -17.11 14.28
N PHE A 38 -10.09 -17.12 13.43
CA PHE A 38 -9.99 -16.20 12.28
C PHE A 38 -10.01 -16.98 10.96
N GLU A 39 -10.96 -16.60 10.09
CA GLU A 39 -11.00 -17.08 8.72
C GLU A 39 -10.29 -16.05 7.83
N HIS A 40 -9.06 -16.35 7.43
CA HIS A 40 -8.29 -15.49 6.54
C HIS A 40 -8.86 -15.54 5.11
N ARG A 41 -9.08 -14.36 4.51
CA ARG A 41 -9.52 -14.15 3.14
C ARG A 41 -8.45 -13.36 2.41
N LEU A 42 -7.74 -14.03 1.51
CA LEU A 42 -6.63 -13.43 0.76
C LEU A 42 -7.16 -12.94 -0.58
N GLU A 43 -7.24 -11.63 -0.73
CA GLU A 43 -7.76 -10.95 -1.91
C GLU A 43 -6.95 -9.68 -2.16
N ASP A 44 -6.88 -9.20 -3.41
CA ASP A 44 -6.20 -7.95 -3.71
C ASP A 44 -6.88 -6.75 -3.02
N ILE A 45 -6.10 -5.67 -2.84
CA ILE A 45 -6.56 -4.51 -2.06
C ILE A 45 -7.77 -3.79 -2.67
N GLN A 46 -7.94 -3.78 -4.00
CA GLN A 46 -9.13 -3.19 -4.60
C GLN A 46 -10.39 -4.03 -4.29
N THR A 47 -10.28 -5.35 -4.39
CA THR A 47 -11.36 -6.28 -4.00
C THR A 47 -11.72 -6.13 -2.53
N LEU A 48 -10.73 -6.00 -1.63
CA LEU A 48 -10.95 -5.77 -0.20
C LEU A 48 -11.64 -4.42 0.05
N ASN A 49 -11.23 -3.35 -0.65
CA ASN A 49 -11.90 -2.06 -0.59
C ASN A 49 -13.38 -2.17 -0.99
N ASP A 50 -13.68 -2.87 -2.09
CA ASP A 50 -15.05 -3.07 -2.57
C ASP A 50 -15.90 -3.87 -1.58
N ARG A 51 -15.32 -4.89 -0.93
CA ARG A 51 -15.99 -5.67 0.13
C ARG A 51 -16.22 -4.83 1.39
N ALA A 52 -15.27 -4.00 1.78
CA ALA A 52 -15.44 -3.08 2.90
C ALA A 52 -16.55 -2.06 2.64
N MET A 53 -16.69 -1.55 1.41
CA MET A 53 -17.83 -0.71 1.01
C MET A 53 -19.19 -1.37 1.29
N ARG A 54 -19.27 -2.69 1.13
CA ARG A 54 -20.48 -3.49 1.39
C ARG A 54 -20.60 -3.98 2.84
N GLY A 55 -19.55 -3.80 3.66
CA GLY A 55 -19.55 -4.21 5.08
C GLY A 55 -19.44 -5.73 5.27
N GLU A 56 -18.82 -6.45 4.33
CA GLU A 56 -18.85 -7.92 4.30
C GLU A 56 -17.94 -8.59 5.32
N LEU A 57 -16.76 -8.04 5.58
CA LEU A 57 -15.75 -8.65 6.45
C LEU A 57 -15.78 -8.02 7.84
N HIS A 58 -15.48 -8.79 8.88
CA HIS A 58 -15.38 -8.31 10.26
C HIS A 58 -14.15 -7.43 10.44
N ILE A 59 -13.01 -7.86 9.92
CA ILE A 59 -11.73 -7.14 9.87
C ILE A 59 -11.27 -7.17 8.42
N SER A 60 -10.76 -6.06 7.91
CA SER A 60 -10.22 -6.00 6.55
C SER A 60 -9.06 -5.02 6.45
N ALA A 61 -8.02 -5.41 5.73
CA ALA A 61 -7.09 -4.46 5.16
C ALA A 61 -7.86 -3.60 4.14
N VAL A 62 -7.61 -2.31 4.14
CA VAL A 62 -8.18 -1.36 3.18
C VAL A 62 -7.17 -0.26 2.86
N SER A 63 -7.31 0.33 1.69
CA SER A 63 -6.58 1.56 1.38
C SER A 63 -7.06 2.71 2.27
N ILE A 64 -6.16 3.59 2.69
CA ILE A 64 -6.55 4.80 3.45
C ILE A 64 -7.53 5.67 2.66
N HIS A 65 -7.42 5.70 1.33
CA HIS A 65 -8.42 6.33 0.48
C HIS A 65 -9.83 5.75 0.73
N ALA A 66 -9.96 4.43 0.73
CA ALA A 66 -11.24 3.75 0.96
C ALA A 66 -11.81 4.00 2.37
N CYS A 67 -10.94 4.28 3.38
CA CYS A 67 -11.40 4.60 4.73
C CYS A 67 -12.39 5.78 4.76
N ALA A 68 -12.24 6.77 3.87
CA ALA A 68 -13.16 7.89 3.76
C ALA A 68 -14.59 7.46 3.40
N TYR A 69 -14.74 6.30 2.75
CA TYR A 69 -16.00 5.79 2.22
C TYR A 69 -16.64 4.69 3.07
N VAL A 70 -15.87 4.09 3.98
CA VAL A 70 -16.35 3.00 4.84
C VAL A 70 -16.50 3.41 6.30
N ALA A 71 -16.23 4.66 6.63
CA ALA A 71 -16.25 5.19 8.00
C ALA A 71 -17.63 5.10 8.69
N ASP A 72 -18.71 4.94 7.95
CA ASP A 72 -20.04 4.65 8.49
C ASP A 72 -20.16 3.22 9.07
N LYS A 73 -19.40 2.26 8.54
CA LYS A 73 -19.45 0.83 8.88
C LYS A 73 -18.28 0.36 9.73
N TYR A 74 -17.13 1.03 9.62
CA TYR A 74 -15.87 0.57 10.17
C TYR A 74 -15.17 1.63 11.03
N LEU A 75 -14.38 1.13 11.99
CA LEU A 75 -13.38 1.90 12.74
C LEU A 75 -12.00 1.52 12.19
N LEU A 76 -11.08 2.47 12.14
CA LEU A 76 -9.68 2.17 11.81
C LEU A 76 -8.98 1.60 13.07
N LEU A 77 -8.25 0.50 12.93
CA LEU A 77 -7.45 -0.06 14.00
C LEU A 77 -6.27 0.87 14.30
N PRO A 78 -5.80 0.97 15.55
CA PRO A 78 -4.68 1.84 15.91
C PRO A 78 -3.30 1.26 15.54
N CYS A 79 -3.25 0.07 14.95
CA CYS A 79 -2.08 -0.64 14.49
C CYS A 79 -2.34 -1.31 13.14
N GLY A 80 -1.30 -1.87 12.50
CA GLY A 80 -1.42 -2.52 11.19
C GLY A 80 -1.45 -1.53 10.02
N ALA A 81 -0.81 -0.37 10.18
CA ALA A 81 -0.65 0.59 9.09
C ALA A 81 0.41 0.13 8.09
N SER A 82 0.18 0.40 6.82
CA SER A 82 1.19 0.42 5.76
C SER A 82 1.41 1.87 5.34
N MET A 83 2.60 2.41 5.66
CA MET A 83 2.98 3.79 5.36
C MET A 83 4.35 3.85 4.71
N GLY A 84 4.45 4.63 3.64
CA GLY A 84 5.72 4.89 2.96
C GLY A 84 6.40 6.14 3.52
N ASP A 85 7.55 5.98 4.20
CA ASP A 85 8.32 7.10 4.77
C ASP A 85 9.50 7.46 3.88
N GLY A 86 9.26 8.29 2.86
CA GLY A 86 10.24 8.65 1.84
C GLY A 86 10.36 7.62 0.70
N TYR A 87 9.40 6.74 0.57
CA TYR A 87 9.22 5.79 -0.52
C TYR A 87 7.73 5.44 -0.63
N GLY A 88 7.30 4.92 -1.79
CA GLY A 88 5.90 4.55 -1.97
C GLY A 88 5.59 3.97 -3.35
N PRO A 89 4.35 4.12 -3.80
CA PRO A 89 3.96 3.71 -5.14
C PRO A 89 4.79 4.39 -6.21
N LEU A 90 5.21 3.61 -7.20
CA LEU A 90 6.04 4.10 -8.32
C LEU A 90 5.19 4.27 -9.57
N VAL A 91 5.41 5.38 -10.28
CA VAL A 91 5.01 5.48 -11.68
C VAL A 91 6.20 5.06 -12.53
N ILE A 92 5.97 4.06 -13.38
CA ILE A 92 7.00 3.49 -14.27
C ILE A 92 6.59 3.64 -15.72
N GLU A 93 7.58 3.57 -16.62
CA GLU A 93 7.38 3.39 -18.04
C GLU A 93 8.34 2.33 -18.57
N LYS A 94 8.07 1.79 -19.76
CA LYS A 94 8.99 0.88 -20.44
C LYS A 94 10.30 1.60 -20.74
N HIS A 95 11.42 0.94 -20.47
CA HIS A 95 12.74 1.48 -20.79
C HIS A 95 12.80 1.73 -22.31
N ARG A 96 13.04 2.99 -22.71
CA ARG A 96 13.31 3.33 -24.10
C ARG A 96 14.78 3.02 -24.35
N THR A 97 15.06 1.96 -25.06
CA THR A 97 16.38 1.82 -25.70
C THR A 97 16.53 3.05 -26.58
N PRO A 98 17.56 3.90 -26.42
CA PRO A 98 17.83 4.94 -27.41
C PRO A 98 17.96 4.23 -28.75
N ASN A 99 17.23 4.67 -29.77
CA ASN A 99 17.60 4.35 -31.15
C ASN A 99 19.01 4.91 -31.34
N ILE A 100 20.04 4.09 -31.11
CA ILE A 100 21.38 4.40 -31.46
C ILE A 100 21.41 4.16 -32.97
N GLU A 101 21.10 5.18 -33.77
CA GLU A 101 21.71 5.26 -35.09
C GLU A 101 23.23 5.16 -34.87
N PRO A 102 23.96 4.36 -35.64
CA PRO A 102 25.39 4.23 -35.43
C PRO A 102 26.05 5.58 -35.74
N ALA A 103 26.19 6.41 -34.69
CA ALA A 103 26.99 7.62 -34.76
C ALA A 103 28.45 7.21 -34.86
N TYR A 104 29.06 7.57 -35.95
CA TYR A 104 30.48 7.49 -36.25
C TYR A 104 31.35 7.81 -35.04
N ALA A 105 32.34 6.93 -34.81
CA ALA A 105 33.33 7.05 -33.75
C ALA A 105 34.02 8.42 -33.76
N GLY A 106 34.02 9.13 -32.67
CA GLY A 106 34.87 10.28 -32.48
C GLY A 106 34.27 11.30 -31.47
N GLY A 107 34.65 11.18 -30.20
CA GLY A 107 34.42 12.25 -29.24
C GLY A 107 34.24 11.73 -27.83
N TYR A 108 35.26 11.88 -26.97
CA TYR A 108 35.14 11.75 -25.52
C TYR A 108 34.20 12.84 -25.02
N GLY A 109 32.92 12.49 -24.84
CA GLY A 109 31.92 13.35 -24.20
C GLY A 109 31.99 13.17 -22.69
N VAL A 110 32.34 14.22 -22.02
CA VAL A 110 32.27 14.39 -20.54
C VAL A 110 30.86 14.09 -20.06
N ALA A 111 30.73 13.26 -19.04
CA ALA A 111 29.47 12.97 -18.38
C ALA A 111 28.74 14.29 -18.02
N SER A 112 27.61 14.51 -18.67
CA SER A 112 26.75 15.65 -18.39
C SER A 112 26.16 15.50 -16.99
N SER A 113 26.29 16.55 -16.18
CA SER A 113 25.63 16.76 -14.91
C SER A 113 24.19 16.22 -14.96
N GLU A 114 23.84 15.31 -14.03
CA GLU A 114 22.48 14.85 -13.84
C GLU A 114 21.59 16.08 -13.54
N HIS A 115 20.90 16.57 -14.55
CA HIS A 115 19.82 17.53 -14.37
C HIS A 115 18.72 16.76 -13.64
N ARG A 116 18.53 17.03 -12.36
CA ARG A 116 17.39 16.52 -11.58
C ARG A 116 16.14 17.03 -12.30
N THR A 117 15.43 16.14 -12.98
CA THR A 117 14.19 16.46 -13.69
C THR A 117 13.21 17.08 -12.69
N SER A 118 12.70 18.25 -12.98
CA SER A 118 11.78 18.94 -12.06
C SER A 118 10.43 18.20 -11.97
N HIS A 119 9.70 18.39 -10.90
CA HIS A 119 8.35 17.84 -10.80
C HIS A 119 7.42 18.36 -11.90
N GLU A 120 7.64 19.58 -12.38
CA GLU A 120 6.86 20.13 -13.49
C GLU A 120 7.17 19.41 -14.80
N ASP A 121 8.43 19.14 -15.11
CA ASP A 121 8.82 18.35 -16.29
C ASP A 121 8.22 16.93 -16.22
N ILE A 122 8.17 16.33 -15.03
CA ILE A 122 7.57 15.01 -14.83
C ILE A 122 6.06 15.06 -15.08
N ARG A 123 5.36 16.04 -14.54
CA ARG A 123 3.92 16.23 -14.78
C ARG A 123 3.63 16.46 -16.26
N GLU A 124 4.41 17.32 -16.93
CA GLU A 124 4.31 17.57 -18.36
C GLU A 124 4.48 16.27 -19.16
N ARG A 125 5.50 15.47 -18.80
CA ARG A 125 5.79 14.16 -19.42
C ARG A 125 4.64 13.16 -19.26
N LEU A 126 3.92 13.18 -18.13
CA LEU A 126 2.79 12.28 -17.86
C LEU A 126 1.46 12.82 -18.41
N ARG A 127 1.39 14.13 -18.70
CA ARG A 127 0.16 14.77 -19.20
C ARG A 127 -0.31 14.13 -20.50
N GLY A 128 -1.57 13.70 -20.50
CA GLY A 128 -2.22 13.09 -21.65
C GLY A 128 -1.88 11.63 -21.92
N ARG A 129 -0.90 11.05 -21.19
CA ARG A 129 -0.56 9.62 -21.31
C ARG A 129 -1.63 8.75 -20.65
N LEU A 130 -1.82 7.55 -21.19
CA LEU A 130 -2.65 6.52 -20.59
C LEU A 130 -1.84 5.76 -19.54
N ILE A 131 -2.30 5.78 -18.29
CA ILE A 131 -1.64 5.15 -17.14
C ILE A 131 -2.42 3.93 -16.68
N ALA A 132 -1.78 2.77 -16.61
CA ALA A 132 -2.36 1.57 -16.00
C ALA A 132 -2.33 1.71 -14.47
N VAL A 133 -3.48 1.51 -13.82
CA VAL A 133 -3.62 1.66 -12.36
C VAL A 133 -4.27 0.42 -11.74
N PRO A 134 -3.91 0.04 -10.50
CA PRO A 134 -4.39 -1.19 -9.87
C PRO A 134 -5.81 -1.10 -9.31
N GLY A 135 -6.39 0.11 -9.26
CA GLY A 135 -7.73 0.34 -8.74
C GLY A 135 -7.93 1.78 -8.31
N VAL A 136 -9.13 2.31 -8.54
CA VAL A 136 -9.46 3.72 -8.27
C VAL A 136 -9.65 4.03 -6.78
N MET A 137 -9.88 3.01 -5.94
CA MET A 137 -10.01 3.18 -4.50
C MET A 137 -8.70 2.98 -3.75
N THR A 138 -7.58 2.72 -4.45
CA THR A 138 -6.28 2.61 -3.81
C THR A 138 -5.74 3.97 -3.38
N SER A 139 -4.99 4.02 -2.27
CA SER A 139 -4.28 5.24 -1.84
C SER A 139 -3.22 5.67 -2.86
N ALA A 140 -2.66 4.72 -3.59
CA ALA A 140 -1.72 5.01 -4.68
C ALA A 140 -2.38 5.80 -5.81
N PHE A 141 -3.61 5.43 -6.20
CA PHE A 141 -4.38 6.18 -7.18
C PHE A 141 -4.67 7.61 -6.70
N LEU A 142 -5.11 7.77 -5.46
CA LEU A 142 -5.35 9.08 -4.86
C LEU A 142 -4.07 9.93 -4.79
N ALA A 143 -2.93 9.33 -4.41
CA ALA A 143 -1.64 10.01 -4.40
C ALA A 143 -1.24 10.49 -5.80
N LEU A 144 -1.50 9.67 -6.83
CA LEU A 144 -1.25 10.05 -8.22
C LEU A 144 -2.18 11.19 -8.67
N GLN A 145 -3.45 11.19 -8.25
CA GLN A 145 -4.38 12.30 -8.50
C GLN A 145 -3.90 13.59 -7.83
N LEU A 146 -3.45 13.54 -6.57
CA LEU A 146 -2.87 14.69 -5.87
C LEU A 146 -1.59 15.20 -6.54
N TYR A 147 -0.84 14.31 -7.20
CA TYR A 147 0.37 14.68 -7.93
C TYR A 147 0.07 15.30 -9.29
N LEU A 148 -0.78 14.66 -10.12
CA LEU A 148 -1.01 15.03 -11.52
C LEU A 148 -2.23 15.92 -11.76
N GLY A 149 -3.23 15.87 -10.88
CA GLY A 149 -4.59 16.31 -11.21
C GLY A 149 -5.36 15.23 -11.95
N GLU A 150 -6.21 15.62 -12.87
CA GLU A 150 -6.90 14.70 -13.77
C GLU A 150 -5.95 14.09 -14.81
N PHE A 151 -6.05 12.79 -15.02
CA PHE A 151 -5.25 12.04 -15.98
C PHE A 151 -6.04 10.90 -16.63
N LYS A 152 -5.55 10.39 -17.77
CA LYS A 152 -6.15 9.23 -18.44
C LYS A 152 -5.62 7.94 -17.83
N TYR A 153 -6.52 7.00 -17.51
CA TYR A 153 -6.12 5.72 -16.93
C TYR A 153 -6.96 4.56 -17.45
N ILE A 154 -6.40 3.37 -17.30
CA ILE A 154 -7.12 2.09 -17.37
C ILE A 154 -6.89 1.34 -16.07
N VAL A 155 -7.93 0.69 -15.56
CA VAL A 155 -7.83 -0.19 -14.41
C VAL A 155 -7.48 -1.59 -14.89
N VAL A 156 -6.43 -2.17 -14.32
CA VAL A 156 -6.01 -3.55 -14.57
C VAL A 156 -5.64 -4.22 -13.24
N PRO A 157 -5.67 -5.55 -13.14
CA PRO A 157 -5.12 -6.25 -11.98
C PRO A 157 -3.70 -5.76 -11.64
N PHE A 158 -3.39 -5.63 -10.35
CA PHE A 158 -2.13 -5.01 -9.91
C PHE A 158 -0.88 -5.77 -10.43
N ASP A 159 -0.97 -7.07 -10.61
CA ASP A 159 0.07 -7.95 -11.14
C ASP A 159 0.19 -7.90 -12.68
N GLU A 160 -0.80 -7.34 -13.38
CA GLU A 160 -0.77 -7.14 -14.84
C GLU A 160 -0.18 -5.77 -15.26
N ILE A 161 0.18 -4.88 -14.33
CA ILE A 161 0.69 -3.54 -14.67
C ILE A 161 1.95 -3.63 -15.54
N PHE A 162 2.91 -4.47 -15.19
CA PHE A 162 4.14 -4.65 -15.99
C PHE A 162 3.86 -5.14 -17.42
N GLU A 163 2.98 -6.13 -17.58
CA GLU A 163 2.59 -6.64 -18.89
C GLU A 163 1.86 -5.56 -19.70
N THR A 164 0.95 -4.84 -19.07
CA THR A 164 0.17 -3.79 -19.72
C THR A 164 1.06 -2.67 -20.26
N VAL A 165 2.06 -2.24 -19.51
CA VAL A 165 3.03 -1.22 -19.96
C VAL A 165 4.03 -1.83 -20.95
N GLY A 166 4.51 -3.05 -20.69
CA GLY A 166 5.47 -3.77 -21.53
C GLY A 166 4.96 -4.02 -22.96
N THR A 167 3.67 -4.30 -23.10
CA THR A 167 2.99 -4.51 -24.41
C THR A 167 2.54 -3.20 -25.07
N GLY A 168 2.62 -2.06 -24.38
CA GLY A 168 2.19 -0.76 -24.90
C GLY A 168 0.67 -0.54 -24.83
N ARG A 169 -0.08 -1.35 -24.08
CA ARG A 169 -1.52 -1.09 -23.81
C ARG A 169 -1.73 0.15 -22.96
N ALA A 170 -0.74 0.50 -22.12
CA ALA A 170 -0.62 1.78 -21.44
C ALA A 170 0.82 2.31 -21.60
N GLU A 171 1.00 3.64 -21.52
CA GLU A 171 2.29 4.30 -21.70
C GLU A 171 3.08 4.40 -20.39
N ALA A 172 2.38 4.30 -19.26
CA ALA A 172 2.96 4.26 -17.91
C ALA A 172 2.11 3.36 -17.00
N GLY A 173 2.63 2.99 -15.85
CA GLY A 173 1.95 2.14 -14.89
C GLY A 173 2.23 2.53 -13.45
N LEU A 174 1.23 2.40 -12.58
CA LEU A 174 1.32 2.66 -11.15
C LEU A 174 1.53 1.36 -10.40
N ILE A 175 2.71 1.17 -9.81
CA ILE A 175 3.09 -0.05 -9.08
C ILE A 175 2.92 0.15 -7.58
N ILE A 176 2.27 -0.82 -6.92
CA ILE A 176 1.97 -0.82 -5.48
C ILE A 176 2.48 -2.07 -4.74
N HIS A 177 3.22 -2.95 -5.40
CA HIS A 177 3.66 -4.24 -4.87
C HIS A 177 5.20 -4.35 -4.95
N GLU A 178 5.76 -5.51 -4.65
CA GLU A 178 7.21 -5.78 -4.66
C GLU A 178 7.93 -5.44 -5.98
N GLY A 179 7.20 -5.27 -7.07
CA GLY A 179 7.70 -4.71 -8.32
C GLY A 179 8.41 -3.36 -8.15
N GLN A 180 8.14 -2.63 -7.06
CA GLN A 180 8.88 -1.43 -6.67
C GLN A 180 10.38 -1.67 -6.46
N LEU A 181 10.78 -2.88 -6.14
CA LEU A 181 12.19 -3.26 -5.98
C LEU A 181 12.79 -3.92 -7.23
N THR A 182 11.95 -4.40 -8.17
CA THR A 182 12.39 -5.22 -9.29
C THR A 182 12.17 -4.60 -10.67
N TYR A 183 11.46 -3.47 -10.78
CA TYR A 183 11.10 -2.83 -12.05
C TYR A 183 12.29 -2.63 -13.00
N ALA A 184 13.44 -2.22 -12.48
CA ALA A 184 14.62 -1.94 -13.29
C ALA A 184 15.16 -3.20 -13.97
N HIS A 185 15.13 -4.36 -13.28
CA HIS A 185 15.52 -5.65 -13.84
C HIS A 185 14.48 -6.20 -14.84
N SER A 186 13.25 -5.70 -14.75
CA SER A 186 12.14 -6.07 -15.63
C SER A 186 12.05 -5.19 -16.90
N GLY A 187 13.02 -4.30 -17.13
CA GLY A 187 13.09 -3.46 -18.33
C GLY A 187 12.25 -2.18 -18.24
N PHE A 188 12.00 -1.71 -17.04
CA PHE A 188 11.26 -0.46 -16.81
C PHE A 188 12.13 0.61 -16.15
N THR A 189 11.70 1.85 -16.28
CA THR A 189 12.32 3.04 -15.66
C THR A 189 11.31 3.71 -14.74
N LYS A 190 11.76 4.08 -13.55
CA LYS A 190 10.98 4.90 -12.61
C LYS A 190 10.84 6.31 -13.18
N ILE A 191 9.62 6.81 -13.27
CA ILE A 191 9.32 8.21 -13.58
C ILE A 191 9.28 9.02 -12.30
N ILE A 192 8.55 8.54 -11.29
CA ILE A 192 8.44 9.17 -9.97
C ILE A 192 8.13 8.14 -8.90
N ASP A 193 8.60 8.40 -7.69
CA ASP A 193 8.16 7.80 -6.44
C ASP A 193 7.21 8.77 -5.72
N LEU A 194 5.96 8.36 -5.53
CA LEU A 194 4.93 9.20 -4.91
C LEU A 194 5.14 9.35 -3.40
N GLY A 195 5.82 8.41 -2.76
CA GLY A 195 6.17 8.51 -1.33
C GLY A 195 7.33 9.48 -1.11
N GLU A 196 8.36 9.46 -1.96
CA GLU A 196 9.41 10.49 -1.99
C GLU A 196 8.81 11.90 -2.16
N TRP A 197 8.00 12.09 -3.21
CA TRP A 197 7.34 13.35 -3.48
C TRP A 197 6.49 13.85 -2.29
N TRP A 198 5.69 12.96 -1.70
CA TRP A 198 4.83 13.31 -0.59
C TRP A 198 5.63 13.73 0.65
N LYS A 199 6.67 12.97 0.97
CA LYS A 199 7.58 13.25 2.10
C LYS A 199 8.30 14.58 1.92
N ASP A 200 8.85 14.84 0.73
CA ASP A 200 9.56 16.09 0.42
C ASP A 200 8.63 17.31 0.55
N ARG A 201 7.37 17.16 0.15
CA ARG A 201 6.38 18.23 0.18
C ARG A 201 5.79 18.49 1.56
N THR A 202 5.55 17.45 2.35
CA THR A 202 4.77 17.54 3.59
C THR A 202 5.57 17.28 4.86
N GLY A 203 6.72 16.61 4.74
CA GLY A 203 7.48 16.09 5.88
C GLY A 203 6.86 14.83 6.51
N LEU A 204 5.69 14.37 6.02
CA LEU A 204 4.93 13.26 6.57
C LEU A 204 5.11 11.98 5.73
N PRO A 205 4.93 10.77 6.31
CA PRO A 205 4.85 9.54 5.54
C PRO A 205 3.60 9.54 4.65
N LEU A 206 3.65 8.84 3.51
CA LEU A 206 2.48 8.62 2.65
C LEU A 206 1.62 7.49 3.23
N PRO A 207 0.37 7.75 3.66
CA PRO A 207 -0.50 6.71 4.19
C PRO A 207 -1.10 5.88 3.05
N LEU A 208 -0.82 4.57 3.06
CA LEU A 208 -1.21 3.67 1.99
C LEU A 208 -2.35 2.75 2.39
N GLY A 209 -2.14 1.95 3.43
CA GLY A 209 -3.09 0.97 3.92
C GLY A 209 -3.26 1.01 5.43
N GLY A 210 -4.34 0.41 5.88
CA GLY A 210 -4.63 0.18 7.29
C GLY A 210 -5.66 -0.93 7.44
N ASN A 211 -5.84 -1.39 8.66
CA ASN A 211 -6.82 -2.41 8.97
C ASN A 211 -8.05 -1.77 9.63
N VAL A 212 -9.23 -2.14 9.16
CA VAL A 212 -10.51 -1.65 9.70
C VAL A 212 -11.28 -2.76 10.39
N LEU A 213 -12.04 -2.41 11.42
CA LEU A 213 -12.86 -3.28 12.22
C LEU A 213 -14.32 -2.83 12.16
N ARG A 214 -15.24 -3.74 11.91
CA ARG A 214 -16.67 -3.43 11.77
C ARG A 214 -17.26 -2.88 13.07
N LYS A 215 -18.03 -1.77 12.98
CA LYS A 215 -18.56 -1.01 14.14
C LYS A 215 -19.58 -1.77 14.98
N ASP A 216 -20.28 -2.76 14.41
CA ASP A 216 -21.29 -3.56 15.10
C ASP A 216 -20.72 -4.63 16.04
N ILE A 217 -19.39 -4.83 16.03
CA ILE A 217 -18.70 -5.71 16.97
C ILE A 217 -18.69 -5.06 18.36
N PRO A 218 -19.08 -5.80 19.44
CA PRO A 218 -19.06 -5.26 20.79
C PRO A 218 -17.68 -4.73 21.22
N ARG A 219 -17.66 -3.64 22.01
CA ARG A 219 -16.43 -2.93 22.41
C ARG A 219 -15.40 -3.82 23.12
N GLU A 220 -15.88 -4.73 23.97
CA GLU A 220 -15.00 -5.68 24.67
C GLU A 220 -14.25 -6.55 23.68
N ILE A 221 -14.93 -7.03 22.63
CA ILE A 221 -14.35 -7.82 21.55
C ILE A 221 -13.42 -6.96 20.68
N GLN A 222 -13.80 -5.72 20.38
CA GLN A 222 -12.93 -4.80 19.62
C GLN A 222 -11.57 -4.63 20.29
N SER A 223 -11.53 -4.47 21.61
CA SER A 223 -10.29 -4.33 22.40
C SER A 223 -9.41 -5.58 22.31
N ASP A 224 -10.03 -6.77 22.38
CA ASP A 224 -9.32 -8.04 22.23
C ASP A 224 -8.73 -8.20 20.82
N LEU A 225 -9.52 -7.87 19.78
CA LEU A 225 -9.07 -7.99 18.39
C LEU A 225 -7.90 -7.04 18.08
N VAL A 226 -7.94 -5.80 18.63
CA VAL A 226 -6.81 -4.85 18.55
C VAL A 226 -5.56 -5.44 19.21
N ALA A 227 -5.71 -6.00 20.41
CA ALA A 227 -4.58 -6.56 21.15
C ALA A 227 -3.98 -7.78 20.43
N ILE A 228 -4.82 -8.68 19.90
CA ILE A 228 -4.36 -9.84 19.12
C ILE A 228 -3.58 -9.40 17.88
N LEU A 229 -4.09 -8.41 17.11
CA LEU A 229 -3.37 -7.91 15.94
C LEU A 229 -2.03 -7.28 16.33
N ARG A 230 -2.01 -6.47 17.40
CA ARG A 230 -0.77 -5.86 17.90
C ARG A 230 0.24 -6.92 18.35
N GLU A 231 -0.21 -7.93 19.09
CA GLU A 231 0.62 -9.07 19.51
C GLU A 231 1.16 -9.84 18.29
N SER A 232 0.38 -10.01 17.21
CA SER A 232 0.84 -10.65 15.98
C SER A 232 1.94 -9.84 15.29
N ILE A 233 1.77 -8.53 15.16
CA ILE A 233 2.79 -7.63 14.59
C ILE A 233 4.07 -7.67 15.42
N GLU A 234 3.96 -7.54 16.74
CA GLU A 234 5.12 -7.60 17.66
C GLU A 234 5.83 -8.94 17.59
N PHE A 235 5.07 -10.05 17.52
CA PHE A 235 5.66 -11.37 17.37
C PHE A 235 6.47 -11.47 16.07
N GLY A 236 5.90 -11.05 14.93
CA GLY A 236 6.58 -11.04 13.64
C GLY A 236 7.87 -10.21 13.67
N LEU A 237 7.83 -9.02 14.27
CA LEU A 237 9.00 -8.13 14.39
C LEU A 237 10.11 -8.73 15.29
N ASN A 238 9.74 -9.42 16.36
CA ASN A 238 10.66 -10.08 17.28
C ASN A 238 11.19 -11.43 16.76
N HIS A 239 10.47 -12.08 15.84
CA HIS A 239 10.82 -13.37 15.22
C HIS A 239 10.91 -13.21 13.70
N ARG A 240 11.65 -12.18 13.27
CA ARG A 240 11.65 -11.69 11.89
C ARG A 240 11.94 -12.77 10.85
N ASP A 241 12.95 -13.61 11.10
CA ASP A 241 13.36 -14.66 10.16
C ASP A 241 12.23 -15.70 9.94
N GLU A 242 11.56 -16.10 11.01
CA GLU A 242 10.40 -17.02 10.91
C GLU A 242 9.25 -16.39 10.14
N ALA A 243 8.93 -15.12 10.45
CA ALA A 243 7.84 -14.40 9.81
C ALA A 243 8.12 -14.13 8.32
N VAL A 244 9.38 -13.81 7.96
CA VAL A 244 9.82 -13.69 6.56
C VAL A 244 9.69 -15.03 5.84
N GLN A 245 10.13 -16.14 6.45
CA GLN A 245 9.98 -17.48 5.84
C GLN A 245 8.50 -17.84 5.62
N HIS A 246 7.62 -17.50 6.56
CA HIS A 246 6.17 -17.70 6.39
C HIS A 246 5.61 -16.87 5.20
N SER A 247 6.18 -15.70 4.95
CA SER A 247 5.75 -14.78 3.89
C SER A 247 6.27 -15.17 2.50
N MET A 248 7.30 -16.05 2.40
CA MET A 248 7.93 -16.41 1.12
C MET A 248 6.99 -16.96 0.05
N PRO A 249 5.93 -17.75 0.37
CA PRO A 249 4.94 -18.17 -0.64
C PRO A 249 4.26 -17.01 -1.38
N TYR A 250 4.23 -15.82 -0.79
CA TYR A 250 3.62 -14.61 -1.34
C TYR A 250 4.63 -13.67 -2.00
N ALA A 251 5.93 -14.01 -1.98
CA ALA A 251 7.02 -13.14 -2.40
C ALA A 251 7.26 -13.09 -3.93
N ARG A 252 6.44 -13.76 -4.74
CA ARG A 252 6.42 -13.72 -6.23
C ARG A 252 7.81 -13.75 -6.88
N GLY A 253 8.65 -14.71 -6.47
CA GLY A 253 9.98 -14.90 -7.06
C GLY A 253 11.09 -14.03 -6.46
N MET A 254 10.83 -13.21 -5.43
CA MET A 254 11.88 -12.58 -4.64
C MET A 254 12.65 -13.64 -3.83
N ASP A 255 13.94 -13.41 -3.65
CA ASP A 255 14.69 -14.11 -2.61
C ASP A 255 14.34 -13.60 -1.20
N SER A 256 14.76 -14.31 -0.17
CA SER A 256 14.44 -13.97 1.22
C SER A 256 14.98 -12.60 1.64
N ASN A 257 16.12 -12.16 1.10
CA ASN A 257 16.69 -10.85 1.43
C ASN A 257 15.85 -9.71 0.83
N LEU A 258 15.43 -9.87 -0.42
CA LEU A 258 14.59 -8.88 -1.10
C LEU A 258 13.18 -8.84 -0.49
N ALA A 259 12.61 -10.00 -0.15
CA ALA A 259 11.34 -10.09 0.57
C ALA A 259 11.43 -9.43 1.96
N SER A 260 12.50 -9.69 2.72
CA SER A 260 12.74 -9.03 4.01
C SER A 260 12.88 -7.51 3.86
N LYS A 261 13.53 -7.04 2.78
CA LYS A 261 13.64 -5.60 2.50
C LYS A 261 12.27 -5.00 2.20
N PHE A 262 11.47 -5.64 1.33
CA PHE A 262 10.12 -5.18 0.99
C PHE A 262 9.22 -5.13 2.23
N ILE A 263 9.20 -6.20 3.02
CA ILE A 263 8.47 -6.26 4.29
C ILE A 263 8.88 -5.09 5.19
N GLY A 264 10.20 -4.82 5.35
CA GLY A 264 10.70 -3.75 6.20
C GLY A 264 10.34 -2.33 5.73
N MET A 265 9.98 -2.16 4.46
CA MET A 265 9.43 -0.89 3.97
C MET A 265 8.06 -0.61 4.55
N TYR A 266 7.19 -1.62 4.63
CA TYR A 266 5.78 -1.43 4.96
C TYR A 266 5.39 -1.95 6.35
N VAL A 267 6.19 -2.84 6.96
CA VAL A 267 6.04 -3.26 8.36
C VAL A 267 7.12 -2.60 9.20
N ASN A 268 6.77 -1.48 9.82
CA ASN A 268 7.67 -0.58 10.55
C ASN A 268 7.00 -0.02 11.82
N GLU A 269 7.55 1.02 12.42
CA GLU A 269 7.00 1.61 13.65
C GLU A 269 5.56 2.12 13.49
N PHE A 270 5.18 2.62 12.30
CA PHE A 270 3.79 3.01 12.03
C PHE A 270 2.84 1.81 11.99
N THR A 271 3.35 0.62 11.69
CA THR A 271 2.56 -0.63 11.74
C THR A 271 2.26 -1.02 13.17
N ARG A 272 3.19 -0.77 14.11
CA ARG A 272 2.98 -1.01 15.56
C ARG A 272 1.92 -0.08 16.12
N ASP A 273 2.05 1.20 15.82
CA ASP A 273 1.09 2.25 16.19
C ASP A 273 1.26 3.43 15.23
N TYR A 274 0.15 3.99 14.78
CA TYR A 274 0.19 5.17 13.91
C TYR A 274 0.89 6.37 14.54
N GLY A 275 0.83 6.49 15.88
CA GLY A 275 1.29 7.67 16.59
C GLY A 275 0.60 8.95 16.11
N GLU A 276 0.99 10.09 16.64
CA GLU A 276 0.45 11.38 16.18
C GLU A 276 0.86 11.70 14.74
N VAL A 277 2.07 11.32 14.34
CA VAL A 277 2.60 11.58 12.99
C VAL A 277 1.79 10.81 11.93
N GLY A 278 1.52 9.52 12.15
CA GLY A 278 0.73 8.72 11.21
C GLY A 278 -0.73 9.17 11.15
N ARG A 279 -1.32 9.55 12.28
CA ARG A 279 -2.68 10.12 12.33
C ARG A 279 -2.76 11.47 11.60
N GLU A 280 -1.74 12.32 11.74
CA GLU A 280 -1.64 13.58 11.02
C GLU A 280 -1.45 13.35 9.51
N ALA A 281 -0.63 12.36 9.13
CA ALA A 281 -0.45 11.97 7.74
C ALA A 281 -1.79 11.60 7.08
N ILE A 282 -2.63 10.81 7.76
CA ILE A 282 -3.97 10.45 7.26
C ILE A 282 -4.86 11.69 7.13
N ARG A 283 -4.91 12.54 8.17
CA ARG A 283 -5.73 13.77 8.14
C ARG A 283 -5.32 14.66 6.98
N ARG A 284 -4.01 14.86 6.80
CA ARG A 284 -3.46 15.69 5.72
C ARG A 284 -3.76 15.12 4.34
N PHE A 285 -3.52 13.82 4.14
CA PHE A 285 -3.71 13.14 2.85
C PHE A 285 -5.17 13.18 2.39
N LEU A 286 -6.09 12.80 3.27
CA LEU A 286 -7.52 12.80 2.96
C LEU A 286 -8.08 14.23 2.89
N GLY A 287 -7.59 15.14 3.74
CA GLY A 287 -7.98 16.55 3.74
C GLY A 287 -7.66 17.23 2.41
N GLU A 288 -6.45 17.07 1.89
CA GLU A 288 -6.08 17.60 0.58
C GLU A 288 -6.91 16.97 -0.55
N ALA A 289 -7.17 15.67 -0.48
CA ALA A 289 -8.01 15.00 -1.47
C ALA A 289 -9.43 15.59 -1.49
N ARG A 290 -9.97 15.97 -0.34
CA ARG A 290 -11.27 16.65 -0.24
C ARG A 290 -11.21 18.08 -0.77
N GLU A 291 -10.16 18.83 -0.44
CA GLU A 291 -9.95 20.20 -0.94
C GLU A 291 -9.90 20.24 -2.47
N HIS A 292 -9.32 19.21 -3.09
CA HIS A 292 -9.27 19.04 -4.55
C HIS A 292 -10.50 18.35 -5.14
N ALA A 293 -11.55 18.09 -4.34
CA ALA A 293 -12.77 17.39 -4.75
C ALA A 293 -12.58 15.96 -5.29
N TYR A 294 -11.47 15.29 -4.93
CA TYR A 294 -11.26 13.87 -5.23
C TYR A 294 -12.03 12.96 -4.26
N ILE A 295 -12.40 13.48 -3.09
CA ILE A 295 -13.32 12.85 -2.14
C ILE A 295 -14.54 13.76 -2.00
N ASP A 296 -15.73 13.23 -2.30
CA ASP A 296 -17.00 13.95 -2.43
C ASP A 296 -17.81 14.03 -1.11
N ARG A 297 -17.23 13.60 0.01
CA ARG A 297 -17.90 13.51 1.30
C ARG A 297 -17.10 14.08 2.45
N GLU A 298 -17.76 14.26 3.59
CA GLU A 298 -17.09 14.60 4.83
C GLU A 298 -16.27 13.43 5.35
N ILE A 299 -15.05 13.71 5.80
CA ILE A 299 -14.10 12.69 6.26
C ILE A 299 -14.16 12.63 7.79
N SER A 300 -14.58 11.49 8.32
CA SER A 300 -14.63 11.22 9.76
C SER A 300 -13.99 9.87 10.04
N ILE A 301 -12.66 9.85 10.19
CA ILE A 301 -11.94 8.63 10.55
C ILE A 301 -11.94 8.48 12.07
N GLU A 302 -12.62 7.45 12.55
CA GLU A 302 -12.62 7.05 13.95
C GLU A 302 -11.70 5.85 14.15
N PHE A 303 -10.87 5.90 15.19
CA PHE A 303 -10.04 4.78 15.62
C PHE A 303 -10.72 3.96 16.69
N VAL A 304 -10.45 2.66 16.70
CA VAL A 304 -10.79 1.80 17.85
C VAL A 304 -10.04 2.33 19.07
N LYS A 305 -10.74 2.44 20.23
CA LYS A 305 -10.21 2.99 21.49
C LYS A 305 -9.62 1.90 22.36
#